data_cf16cadc2925ec20f454979d7bdba0ee
#
_entry.id   cf16cadc2925ec20f454979d7bdba0ee
#
_cell.length_a   1.000
_cell.length_b   1.000
_cell.length_c   1.000
_cell.angle_alpha   90.00
_cell.angle_beta   90.00
_cell.angle_gamma   90.00
#
_symmetry.space_group_name_H-M   'P 1'
#
loop_
_entity.id
_entity.type
_entity.pdbx_description
1 polymer ?
#
loop_
_entity_poly.entity_id
_entity_poly.type
_entity_poly.pdbx_seq_one_letter_code
_entity_poly.pdbx_strand_id
1 'polypeptide(L)'
;MKKAIVFLANGFEEMEALGTVDILRRGGIEVTTVSITTDPVVIGAHNVPVTADTTLNNALLNDADALILPGGMPGASNLNDSETVKEALLGHYSEGRIVAAISAAPMVM
;
A
#
# COMPACT_ATOMS: atom_id res chain seq x y z
N MET A 1 9.41 -8.21 15.56
CA MET A 1 9.31 -6.95 14.82
C MET A 1 7.98 -6.89 14.08
N LYS A 2 7.27 -5.77 14.18
CA LYS A 2 6.03 -5.58 13.44
C LYS A 2 6.33 -5.32 11.97
N LYS A 3 5.48 -5.84 11.10
CA LYS A 3 5.61 -5.72 9.65
C LYS A 3 4.39 -5.04 9.06
N ALA A 4 4.63 -4.09 8.15
CA ALA A 4 3.56 -3.37 7.45
C ALA A 4 3.83 -3.39 5.95
N ILE A 5 2.76 -3.42 5.18
CA ILE A 5 2.81 -3.29 3.72
C ILE A 5 2.08 -2.01 3.33
N VAL A 6 2.73 -1.21 2.49
CA VAL A 6 2.12 -0.03 1.88
C VAL A 6 1.95 -0.33 0.39
N PHE A 7 0.71 -0.38 -0.08
CA PHE A 7 0.43 -0.62 -1.49
C PHE A 7 0.61 0.65 -2.31
N LEU A 8 1.28 0.54 -3.44
CA LEU A 8 1.49 1.65 -4.36
C LEU A 8 0.83 1.33 -5.69
N ALA A 9 -0.10 2.19 -6.11
CA ALA A 9 -0.74 2.14 -7.43
C ALA A 9 -0.41 3.44 -8.15
N ASN A 10 -0.38 3.41 -9.48
CA ASN A 10 -0.17 4.65 -10.25
C ASN A 10 -1.19 5.69 -9.83
N GLY A 11 -0.72 6.91 -9.59
CA GLY A 11 -1.56 8.00 -9.09
C GLY A 11 -1.66 8.10 -7.59
N PHE A 12 -0.80 7.39 -6.83
CA PHE A 12 -0.77 7.52 -5.38
C PHE A 12 -0.32 8.92 -4.95
N GLU A 13 -0.76 9.36 -3.77
CA GLU A 13 -0.32 10.66 -3.22
C GLU A 13 1.08 10.49 -2.61
N GLU A 14 2.07 11.17 -3.19
CA GLU A 14 3.47 10.96 -2.83
C GLU A 14 3.77 11.25 -1.37
N MET A 15 3.28 12.36 -0.85
CA MET A 15 3.55 12.73 0.54
C MET A 15 2.90 11.77 1.52
N GLU A 16 1.67 11.36 1.25
CA GLU A 16 0.95 10.42 2.12
C GLU A 16 1.64 9.07 2.16
N ALA A 17 2.01 8.55 1.00
CA ALA A 17 2.65 7.24 0.93
C ALA A 17 4.05 7.26 1.53
N LEU A 18 4.91 8.14 1.05
CA LEU A 18 6.31 8.16 1.47
C LEU A 18 6.49 8.68 2.89
N GLY A 19 5.67 9.64 3.30
CA GLY A 19 5.67 10.12 4.69
C GLY A 19 5.28 9.02 5.66
N THR A 20 4.28 8.23 5.32
CA THR A 20 3.85 7.09 6.13
C THR A 20 4.98 6.06 6.24
N VAL A 21 5.61 5.71 5.11
CA VAL A 21 6.75 4.78 5.10
C VAL A 21 7.87 5.28 5.99
N ASP A 22 8.24 6.56 5.84
CA ASP A 22 9.32 7.17 6.59
C ASP A 22 9.05 7.12 8.10
N ILE A 23 7.87 7.56 8.51
CA ILE A 23 7.50 7.60 9.93
C ILE A 23 7.49 6.20 10.54
N LEU A 24 6.91 5.23 9.84
CA LEU A 24 6.83 3.86 10.35
C LEU A 24 8.23 3.24 10.48
N ARG A 25 9.10 3.46 9.51
CA ARG A 25 10.47 2.95 9.57
C ARG A 25 11.26 3.59 10.70
N ARG A 26 11.06 4.88 10.94
CA ARG A 26 11.69 5.57 12.09
C ARG A 26 11.23 4.99 13.42
N GLY A 27 9.99 4.50 13.47
CA GLY A 27 9.43 3.86 14.66
C GLY A 27 9.82 2.40 14.84
N GLY A 28 10.69 1.87 13.99
CA GLY A 28 11.15 0.49 14.12
C GLY A 28 10.26 -0.55 13.47
N ILE A 29 9.30 -0.12 12.63
CA ILE A 29 8.42 -1.05 11.92
C ILE A 29 9.08 -1.43 10.60
N GLU A 30 9.07 -2.73 10.26
CA GLU A 30 9.55 -3.21 8.98
C GLU A 30 8.49 -2.96 7.92
N VAL A 31 8.73 -1.98 7.04
CA VAL A 31 7.78 -1.59 6.01
C VAL A 31 8.27 -2.05 4.65
N THR A 32 7.39 -2.74 3.93
CA THR A 32 7.61 -3.13 2.54
C THR A 32 6.63 -2.38 1.66
N THR A 33 7.14 -1.67 0.65
CA THR A 33 6.28 -1.05 -0.36
C THR A 33 6.03 -2.06 -1.47
N VAL A 34 4.78 -2.16 -1.91
CA VAL A 34 4.33 -3.15 -2.88
C VAL A 34 3.63 -2.47 -4.04
N SER A 35 4.21 -2.60 -5.25
CA SER A 35 3.53 -2.15 -6.47
C SER A 35 2.41 -3.14 -6.80
N ILE A 36 1.23 -2.63 -7.10
CA ILE A 36 0.11 -3.50 -7.50
C ILE A 36 0.16 -3.89 -8.97
N THR A 37 1.16 -3.38 -9.71
CA THR A 37 1.37 -3.75 -11.12
C THR A 37 2.52 -4.76 -11.22
N THR A 38 2.84 -5.18 -12.45
CA THR A 38 3.98 -6.06 -12.68
C THR A 38 5.30 -5.29 -12.69
N ASP A 39 5.25 -3.96 -12.76
CA ASP A 39 6.43 -3.09 -12.77
C ASP A 39 6.67 -2.57 -11.36
N PRO A 40 7.88 -2.72 -10.80
CA PRO A 40 8.17 -2.16 -9.48
C PRO A 40 8.19 -0.62 -9.46
N VAL A 41 8.33 0.05 -10.61
CA VAL A 41 8.28 1.50 -10.67
C VAL A 41 6.83 1.96 -10.73
N VAL A 42 6.45 2.83 -9.82
CA VAL A 42 5.08 3.36 -9.71
C VAL A 42 5.16 4.89 -9.78
N ILE A 43 4.28 5.48 -10.56
CA ILE A 43 4.26 6.94 -10.77
C ILE A 43 3.18 7.55 -9.88
N GLY A 44 3.57 8.47 -9.02
CA GLY A 44 2.63 9.17 -8.15
C GLY A 44 1.75 10.17 -8.88
N ALA A 45 0.76 10.70 -8.19
CA ALA A 45 -0.22 11.64 -8.74
C ALA A 45 0.43 12.92 -9.27
N HIS A 46 1.60 13.27 -8.75
CA HIS A 46 2.34 14.48 -9.16
C HIS A 46 3.58 14.11 -9.98
N ASN A 47 3.53 12.99 -10.68
CA ASN A 47 4.58 12.55 -11.62
C ASN A 47 5.92 12.18 -10.98
N VAL A 48 5.94 11.83 -9.71
CA VAL A 48 7.17 11.36 -9.05
C VAL A 48 7.26 9.85 -9.19
N PRO A 49 8.26 9.31 -9.91
CA PRO A 49 8.44 7.86 -9.98
C PRO A 49 9.09 7.34 -8.71
N VAL A 50 8.56 6.25 -8.21
CA VAL A 50 9.06 5.58 -7.00
C VAL A 50 9.23 4.10 -7.29
N THR A 51 10.37 3.55 -6.90
CA THR A 51 10.61 2.12 -7.04
C THR A 51 10.13 1.42 -5.77
N ALA A 52 9.11 0.60 -5.89
CA ALA A 52 8.62 -0.20 -4.78
C ALA A 52 9.62 -1.31 -4.43
N ASP A 53 9.57 -1.77 -3.19
CA ASP A 53 10.46 -2.85 -2.75
C ASP A 53 10.18 -4.16 -3.49
N THR A 54 8.92 -4.41 -3.83
CA THR A 54 8.53 -5.62 -4.57
C THR A 54 7.22 -5.37 -5.32
N THR A 55 6.77 -6.37 -6.07
CA THR A 55 5.49 -6.33 -6.76
C THR A 55 4.48 -7.22 -6.05
N LEU A 56 3.21 -7.07 -6.40
CA LEU A 56 2.12 -7.82 -5.78
C LEU A 56 2.30 -9.33 -5.93
N ASN A 57 2.83 -9.79 -7.07
CA ASN A 57 3.04 -11.20 -7.34
C ASN A 57 4.08 -11.84 -6.42
N ASN A 58 5.04 -11.05 -5.92
CA ASN A 58 6.14 -11.53 -5.10
C ASN A 58 5.99 -11.18 -3.62
N ALA A 59 4.96 -10.43 -3.26
CA ALA A 59 4.79 -9.95 -1.89
C ALA A 59 4.25 -11.04 -0.98
N LEU A 60 4.75 -11.06 0.26
CA LEU A 60 4.27 -11.98 1.30
C LEU A 60 3.19 -11.26 2.13
N LEU A 61 2.01 -11.10 1.54
CA LEU A 61 0.93 -10.31 2.15
C LEU A 61 0.48 -10.86 3.49
N ASN A 62 0.46 -12.17 3.63
CA ASN A 62 -0.02 -12.83 4.86
C ASN A 62 0.92 -12.66 6.04
N ASP A 63 2.17 -12.28 5.80
CA ASP A 63 3.15 -12.08 6.86
C ASP A 63 3.03 -10.70 7.52
N ALA A 64 2.29 -9.78 6.90
CA ALA A 64 2.19 -8.42 7.41
C ALA A 64 1.17 -8.32 8.55
N ASP A 65 1.51 -7.52 9.55
CA ASP A 65 0.59 -7.20 10.65
C ASP A 65 -0.39 -6.11 10.23
N ALA A 66 -0.02 -5.27 9.27
CA ALA A 66 -0.84 -4.16 8.80
C ALA A 66 -0.74 -4.01 7.28
N LEU A 67 -1.86 -3.69 6.66
CA LEU A 67 -1.94 -3.29 5.25
C LEU A 67 -2.38 -1.84 5.19
N ILE A 68 -1.65 -1.03 4.44
CA ILE A 68 -1.86 0.42 4.39
C ILE A 68 -2.09 0.87 2.96
N LEU A 69 -3.15 1.67 2.79
CA LEU A 69 -3.56 2.21 1.49
C LEU A 69 -3.38 3.73 1.49
N PRO A 70 -2.40 4.26 0.75
CA PRO A 70 -2.29 5.72 0.63
C PRO A 70 -3.40 6.28 -0.25
N GLY A 71 -3.68 7.56 -0.08
CA GLY A 71 -4.68 8.26 -0.88
C GLY A 71 -4.14 8.69 -2.23
N GLY A 72 -4.82 9.68 -2.81
CA GLY A 72 -4.52 10.21 -4.13
C GLY A 72 -5.41 9.61 -5.20
N MET A 73 -5.60 10.35 -6.28
CA MET A 73 -6.38 9.90 -7.43
C MET A 73 -5.50 10.01 -8.68
N PRO A 74 -5.50 9.05 -9.57
CA PRO A 74 -6.34 7.86 -9.58
C PRO A 74 -5.82 6.68 -8.74
N GLY A 75 -4.82 6.89 -7.86
CA GLY A 75 -4.24 5.80 -7.05
C GLY A 75 -5.29 5.00 -6.28
N ALA A 76 -6.19 5.69 -5.55
CA ALA A 76 -7.24 5.01 -4.78
C ALA A 76 -8.19 4.22 -5.68
N SER A 77 -8.54 4.75 -6.85
CA SER A 77 -9.36 4.03 -7.82
C SER A 77 -8.65 2.79 -8.34
N ASN A 78 -7.35 2.90 -8.62
CA ASN A 78 -6.56 1.76 -9.09
C ASN A 78 -6.47 0.67 -8.03
N LEU A 79 -6.32 1.05 -6.76
CA LEU A 79 -6.36 0.09 -5.65
C LEU A 79 -7.73 -0.58 -5.56
N ASN A 80 -8.79 0.20 -5.73
CA ASN A 80 -10.16 -0.32 -5.69
C ASN A 80 -10.45 -1.31 -6.82
N ASP A 81 -9.77 -1.18 -7.95
CA ASP A 81 -9.93 -2.07 -9.09
C ASP A 81 -9.14 -3.37 -8.95
N SER A 82 -8.27 -3.48 -7.95
CA SER A 82 -7.45 -4.68 -7.76
C SER A 82 -8.15 -5.71 -6.88
N GLU A 83 -8.54 -6.83 -7.47
CA GLU A 83 -9.15 -7.94 -6.72
C GLU A 83 -8.19 -8.52 -5.68
N THR A 84 -6.91 -8.63 -6.02
CA THR A 84 -5.90 -9.18 -5.10
C THR A 84 -5.76 -8.31 -3.86
N VAL A 85 -5.75 -6.98 -4.03
CA VAL A 85 -5.71 -6.05 -2.90
C VAL A 85 -6.95 -6.20 -2.03
N LYS A 86 -8.14 -6.25 -2.65
CA LYS A 86 -9.39 -6.41 -1.91
C LYS A 86 -9.43 -7.73 -1.13
N GLU A 87 -8.98 -8.82 -1.72
CA GLU A 87 -8.92 -10.10 -1.04
C GLU A 87 -7.97 -10.06 0.15
N ALA A 88 -6.81 -9.41 0.00
CA ALA A 88 -5.86 -9.25 1.11
C ALA A 88 -6.47 -8.43 2.24
N LEU A 89 -7.19 -7.35 1.92
CA LEU A 89 -7.85 -6.52 2.93
C LEU A 89 -8.90 -7.32 3.71
N LEU A 90 -9.73 -8.06 3.00
CA LEU A 90 -10.75 -8.89 3.64
C LEU A 90 -10.13 -9.96 4.54
N GLY A 91 -9.05 -10.60 4.07
CA GLY A 91 -8.34 -11.61 4.85
C GLY A 91 -7.78 -11.02 6.14
N HIS A 92 -7.11 -9.88 6.07
CA HIS A 92 -6.57 -9.21 7.24
C HIS A 92 -7.66 -8.77 8.21
N TYR A 93 -8.74 -8.20 7.69
CA TYR A 93 -9.86 -7.78 8.51
C TYR A 93 -10.48 -8.97 9.26
N SER A 94 -10.67 -10.08 8.55
CA SER A 94 -11.26 -11.29 9.14
C SER A 94 -10.39 -11.89 10.25
N GLU A 95 -9.07 -11.74 10.15
CA GLU A 95 -8.12 -12.23 11.14
C GLU A 95 -7.88 -11.24 12.28
N GLY A 96 -8.54 -10.08 12.26
CA GLY A 96 -8.34 -9.05 13.28
C GLY A 96 -7.04 -8.29 13.14
N ARG A 97 -6.40 -8.32 11.96
CA ARG A 97 -5.19 -7.56 11.69
C ARG A 97 -5.54 -6.14 11.29
N ILE A 98 -4.51 -5.27 11.31
CA ILE A 98 -4.71 -3.84 11.04
C ILE A 98 -4.85 -3.57 9.54
N VAL A 99 -5.87 -2.78 9.19
CA VAL A 99 -6.06 -2.25 7.85
C VAL A 99 -6.25 -0.75 7.99
N ALA A 100 -5.45 0.04 7.25
CA ALA A 100 -5.50 1.50 7.34
C ALA A 100 -5.58 2.11 5.94
N ALA A 101 -6.37 3.17 5.82
CA ALA A 101 -6.53 3.91 4.56
C ALA A 101 -6.53 5.41 4.83
N ILE A 102 -5.96 6.17 3.91
CA ILE A 102 -5.74 7.61 4.06
C ILE A 102 -6.46 8.34 2.93
N SER A 103 -7.10 9.47 3.25
CA SER A 103 -7.71 10.37 2.27
C SER A 103 -8.78 9.65 1.43
N ALA A 104 -8.60 9.57 0.09
CA ALA A 104 -9.57 8.91 -0.80
C ALA A 104 -9.53 7.38 -0.72
N ALA A 105 -8.48 6.80 -0.13
CA ALA A 105 -8.33 5.35 -0.08
C ALA A 105 -9.43 4.61 0.69
N PRO A 106 -10.14 5.19 1.67
CA PRO A 106 -11.24 4.50 2.34
C PRO A 106 -12.30 3.92 1.41
N MET A 107 -12.44 4.44 0.20
CA MET A 107 -13.38 3.88 -0.78
C MET A 107 -13.07 2.43 -1.15
N VAL A 108 -11.83 1.97 -0.93
CA VAL A 108 -11.38 0.61 -1.22
C VAL A 108 -11.85 -0.36 -0.15
N MET A 109 -12.09 0.15 1.02
CA MET A 109 -12.50 -0.63 2.18
C MET A 109 -14.01 -0.77 2.25
#